data_bde713b04d80e7af6d3d2ed053413312
#
_entry.id   bde713b04d80e7af6d3d2ed053413312
#
_cell.length_a   1.000
_cell.length_b   1.000
_cell.length_c   1.000
_cell.angle_alpha   90.00
_cell.angle_beta   90.00
_cell.angle_gamma   90.00
#
_symmetry.space_group_name_H-M   'P 1'
#
loop_
_entity.id
_entity.type
_entity.pdbx_description
1 polymer ?
#
loop_
_entity_poly.entity_id
_entity_poly.type
_entity_poly.pdbx_seq_one_letter_code
_entity_poly.pdbx_strand_id
1 'polypeptide(L)'
;LAGKAEISLLYAAAMAADAFSALFFGWLYDKYGTVSLAWSTLLSMPFVFFIFMAPSSCWLYAGVLLWGIGMGVQESTLKAAVASIVPKRERAVGYGIFETGFGVSWFIGSFLLGILYDASILWMAAISALMQAAAVPFFFLTGRQKHRLEV
;
A
#
# COMPACT_ATOMS: atom_id res chain seq x y z
N LEU A 1 23.38 -4.03 12.16
CA LEU A 1 23.09 -4.47 10.78
C LEU A 1 22.58 -5.89 10.84
N ALA A 2 21.37 -6.12 10.35
CA ALA A 2 20.75 -7.44 10.31
C ALA A 2 21.60 -8.42 9.50
N GLY A 3 21.80 -9.63 10.00
CA GLY A 3 22.48 -10.69 9.27
C GLY A 3 21.67 -11.15 8.05
N LYS A 4 22.31 -11.83 7.08
CA LYS A 4 21.61 -12.31 5.86
C LYS A 4 20.38 -13.16 6.19
N ALA A 5 20.43 -13.99 7.23
CA ALA A 5 19.30 -14.80 7.70
C ALA A 5 18.16 -13.95 8.27
N GLU A 6 18.47 -12.85 8.97
CA GLU A 6 17.46 -11.92 9.48
C GLU A 6 16.73 -11.18 8.37
N ILE A 7 17.42 -10.77 7.31
CA ILE A 7 16.80 -10.11 6.16
C ILE A 7 15.81 -11.06 5.47
N SER A 8 16.20 -12.32 5.28
CA SER A 8 15.31 -13.33 4.69
C SER A 8 14.08 -13.60 5.56
N LEU A 9 14.26 -13.62 6.88
CA LEU A 9 13.16 -13.81 7.83
C LEU A 9 12.21 -12.60 7.85
N LEU A 10 12.75 -11.38 7.82
CA LEU A 10 11.96 -10.15 7.71
C LEU A 10 11.13 -10.13 6.42
N TYR A 11 11.73 -10.51 5.30
CA TYR A 11 11.01 -10.59 4.03
C TYR A 11 9.90 -11.65 4.07
N ALA A 12 10.18 -12.84 4.62
CA ALA A 12 9.18 -13.89 4.78
C ALA A 12 8.01 -13.45 5.67
N ALA A 13 8.31 -12.73 6.77
CA ALA A 13 7.29 -12.16 7.65
C ALA A 13 6.43 -11.10 6.93
N ALA A 14 7.06 -10.23 6.11
CA ALA A 14 6.34 -9.25 5.29
C ALA A 14 5.40 -9.93 4.29
N MET A 15 5.86 -10.97 3.59
CA MET A 15 5.05 -11.71 2.61
C MET A 15 3.91 -12.48 3.29
N ALA A 16 4.12 -13.00 4.49
CA ALA A 16 3.03 -13.61 5.26
C ALA A 16 1.98 -12.56 5.66
N ALA A 17 2.40 -11.39 6.16
CA ALA A 17 1.50 -10.29 6.49
C ALA A 17 0.73 -9.78 5.26
N ASP A 18 1.41 -9.70 4.09
CA ASP A 18 0.83 -9.38 2.80
C ASP A 18 -0.31 -10.36 2.44
N ALA A 19 -0.05 -11.66 2.46
CA ALA A 19 -1.03 -12.68 2.11
C ALA A 19 -2.26 -12.65 3.04
N PHE A 20 -2.07 -12.52 4.35
CA PHE A 20 -3.18 -12.43 5.31
C PHE A 20 -3.97 -11.12 5.12
N SER A 21 -3.29 -10.01 4.91
CA SER A 21 -3.96 -8.73 4.71
C SER A 21 -4.72 -8.67 3.39
N ALA A 22 -4.21 -9.27 2.32
CA ALA A 22 -4.91 -9.37 1.05
C ALA A 22 -6.27 -10.07 1.19
N LEU A 23 -6.34 -11.17 1.95
CA LEU A 23 -7.58 -11.88 2.23
C LEU A 23 -8.53 -11.05 3.12
N PHE A 24 -8.02 -10.49 4.20
CA PHE A 24 -8.82 -9.72 5.16
C PHE A 24 -9.38 -8.44 4.54
N PHE A 25 -8.54 -7.66 3.89
CA PHE A 25 -8.96 -6.40 3.26
C PHE A 25 -9.70 -6.62 1.95
N GLY A 26 -9.47 -7.74 1.25
CA GLY A 26 -10.32 -8.16 0.13
C GLY A 26 -11.78 -8.34 0.59
N TRP A 27 -12.00 -9.10 1.69
CA TRP A 27 -13.32 -9.24 2.30
C TRP A 27 -13.88 -7.89 2.79
N LEU A 28 -13.03 -7.02 3.37
CA LEU A 28 -13.44 -5.69 3.82
C LEU A 28 -13.84 -4.79 2.65
N TYR A 29 -13.13 -4.92 1.52
CA TYR A 29 -13.45 -4.20 0.29
C TYR A 29 -14.80 -4.60 -0.29
N ASP A 30 -15.14 -5.89 -0.28
CA ASP A 30 -16.45 -6.37 -0.72
C ASP A 30 -17.59 -5.76 0.11
N LYS A 31 -17.34 -5.48 1.39
CA LYS A 31 -18.34 -4.93 2.32
C LYS A 31 -18.39 -3.39 2.31
N TYR A 32 -17.25 -2.72 2.25
CA TYR A 32 -17.15 -1.26 2.44
C TYR A 32 -16.57 -0.53 1.21
N GLY A 33 -16.22 -1.25 0.15
CA GLY A 33 -15.68 -0.67 -1.08
C GLY A 33 -14.36 0.06 -0.85
N THR A 34 -14.16 1.17 -1.54
CA THR A 34 -12.91 1.96 -1.53
C THR A 34 -12.58 2.59 -0.17
N VAL A 35 -13.53 2.65 0.77
CA VAL A 35 -13.27 3.12 2.15
C VAL A 35 -12.29 2.19 2.88
N SER A 36 -12.27 0.89 2.54
CA SER A 36 -11.29 -0.05 3.09
C SER A 36 -9.85 0.32 2.73
N LEU A 37 -9.62 0.90 1.53
CA LEU A 37 -8.31 1.44 1.11
C LEU A 37 -7.86 2.62 1.98
N ALA A 38 -8.78 3.50 2.36
CA ALA A 38 -8.46 4.61 3.25
C ALA A 38 -7.96 4.11 4.62
N TRP A 39 -8.65 3.14 5.21
CA TRP A 39 -8.26 2.57 6.51
C TRP A 39 -6.93 1.82 6.45
N SER A 40 -6.69 1.05 5.38
CA SER A 40 -5.43 0.34 5.21
C SER A 40 -4.25 1.28 5.02
N THR A 41 -4.44 2.35 4.24
CA THR A 41 -3.42 3.38 4.02
C THR A 41 -3.06 4.09 5.33
N LEU A 42 -4.05 4.43 6.16
CA LEU A 42 -3.81 4.99 7.48
C LEU A 42 -3.09 4.03 8.41
N LEU A 43 -3.46 2.74 8.38
CA LEU A 43 -2.83 1.70 9.20
C LEU A 43 -1.37 1.48 8.80
N SER A 44 -1.09 1.45 7.51
CA SER A 44 0.27 1.23 7.00
C SER A 44 1.16 2.47 7.06
N MET A 45 0.59 3.69 7.08
CA MET A 45 1.34 4.95 7.02
C MET A 45 2.56 5.06 7.97
N PRO A 46 2.51 4.58 9.24
CA PRO A 46 3.64 4.69 10.15
C PRO A 46 4.85 3.80 9.79
N PHE A 47 4.71 2.85 8.84
CA PHE A 47 5.75 1.86 8.55
C PHE A 47 7.12 2.47 8.26
N VAL A 48 7.15 3.60 7.56
CA VAL A 48 8.39 4.27 7.15
C VAL A 48 9.19 4.76 8.37
N PHE A 49 8.52 5.28 9.39
CA PHE A 49 9.16 5.70 10.63
C PHE A 49 9.68 4.50 11.42
N PHE A 50 8.91 3.41 11.48
CA PHE A 50 9.32 2.19 12.16
C PHE A 50 10.47 1.47 11.48
N ILE A 51 10.62 1.56 10.16
CA ILE A 51 11.74 0.95 9.44
C ILE A 51 13.00 1.81 9.53
N PHE A 52 12.90 3.10 9.23
CA PHE A 52 14.07 3.96 9.02
C PHE A 52 14.54 4.69 10.28
N MET A 53 13.67 4.84 11.30
CA MET A 53 13.99 5.49 12.57
C MET A 53 13.93 4.50 13.74
N ALA A 54 13.96 3.20 13.47
CA ALA A 54 13.82 2.15 14.48
C ALA A 54 14.97 2.17 15.51
N PRO A 55 14.67 2.35 16.80
CA PRO A 55 15.68 2.30 17.85
C PRO A 55 16.09 0.86 18.21
N SER A 56 15.30 -0.14 17.78
CA SER A 56 15.56 -1.56 18.05
C SER A 56 14.97 -2.46 16.97
N SER A 57 15.41 -3.72 16.93
CA SER A 57 14.92 -4.74 15.99
C SER A 57 13.39 -4.95 16.09
N CYS A 58 12.80 -4.81 17.26
CA CYS A 58 11.35 -4.95 17.45
C CYS A 58 10.56 -3.93 16.62
N TRP A 59 11.00 -2.67 16.59
CA TRP A 59 10.39 -1.63 15.77
C TRP A 59 10.55 -1.90 14.28
N LEU A 60 11.70 -2.43 13.88
CA LEU A 60 11.95 -2.83 12.49
C LEU A 60 10.97 -3.93 12.06
N TYR A 61 10.76 -4.95 12.88
CA TYR A 61 9.77 -6.01 12.59
C TYR A 61 8.36 -5.45 12.48
N ALA A 62 7.96 -4.57 13.39
CA ALA A 62 6.66 -3.90 13.34
C ALA A 62 6.48 -3.09 12.05
N GLY A 63 7.50 -2.34 11.64
CA GLY A 63 7.47 -1.57 10.40
C GLY A 63 7.36 -2.45 9.15
N VAL A 64 8.09 -3.55 9.11
CA VAL A 64 8.07 -4.51 8.00
C VAL A 64 6.70 -5.21 7.90
N LEU A 65 6.08 -5.57 9.02
CA LEU A 65 4.73 -6.12 9.03
C LEU A 65 3.70 -5.11 8.54
N LEU A 66 3.77 -3.86 8.98
CA LEU A 66 2.89 -2.78 8.51
C LEU A 66 3.05 -2.52 7.00
N TRP A 67 4.29 -2.57 6.50
CA TRP A 67 4.56 -2.47 5.07
C TRP A 67 3.94 -3.64 4.29
N GLY A 68 4.11 -4.88 4.76
CA GLY A 68 3.48 -6.07 4.16
C GLY A 68 1.97 -5.95 4.12
N ILE A 69 1.33 -5.49 5.20
CA ILE A 69 -0.12 -5.22 5.25
C ILE A 69 -0.51 -4.23 4.15
N GLY A 70 0.21 -3.11 4.02
CA GLY A 70 -0.06 -2.11 3.00
C GLY A 70 0.04 -2.66 1.57
N MET A 71 1.05 -3.50 1.31
CA MET A 71 1.25 -4.16 0.00
C MET A 71 0.08 -5.08 -0.35
N GLY A 72 -0.30 -6.00 0.54
CA GLY A 72 -1.38 -6.96 0.28
C GLY A 72 -2.74 -6.31 0.03
N VAL A 73 -3.01 -5.21 0.73
CA VAL A 73 -4.22 -4.43 0.48
C VAL A 73 -4.20 -3.79 -0.90
N GLN A 74 -3.10 -3.15 -1.27
CA GLN A 74 -3.00 -2.50 -2.57
C GLN A 74 -3.14 -3.51 -3.70
N GLU A 75 -2.45 -4.63 -3.62
CA GLU A 75 -2.50 -5.66 -4.65
C GLU A 75 -3.89 -6.29 -4.83
N SER A 76 -4.60 -6.57 -3.74
CA SER A 76 -5.92 -7.20 -3.80
C SER A 76 -7.03 -6.22 -4.15
N THR A 77 -7.09 -5.09 -3.44
CA THR A 77 -8.24 -4.18 -3.53
C THR A 77 -8.19 -3.27 -4.74
N LEU A 78 -7.01 -2.84 -5.20
CA LEU A 78 -6.91 -2.06 -6.43
C LEU A 78 -7.29 -2.91 -7.66
N LYS A 79 -6.89 -4.18 -7.70
CA LYS A 79 -7.31 -5.10 -8.76
C LYS A 79 -8.82 -5.36 -8.70
N ALA A 80 -9.41 -5.51 -7.52
CA ALA A 80 -10.85 -5.62 -7.35
C ALA A 80 -11.58 -4.35 -7.82
N ALA A 81 -11.03 -3.17 -7.55
CA ALA A 81 -11.56 -1.90 -8.02
C ALA A 81 -11.58 -1.82 -9.56
N VAL A 82 -10.48 -2.19 -10.22
CA VAL A 82 -10.42 -2.26 -11.69
C VAL A 82 -11.47 -3.24 -12.22
N ALA A 83 -11.59 -4.44 -11.62
CA ALA A 83 -12.58 -5.44 -12.01
C ALA A 83 -14.03 -4.97 -11.85
N SER A 84 -14.29 -4.06 -10.92
CA SER A 84 -15.64 -3.51 -10.70
C SER A 84 -16.04 -2.43 -11.72
N ILE A 85 -15.06 -1.75 -12.34
CA ILE A 85 -15.28 -0.64 -13.27
C ILE A 85 -15.25 -1.13 -14.72
N VAL A 86 -14.35 -2.08 -15.04
CA VAL A 86 -14.09 -2.52 -16.40
C VAL A 86 -14.99 -3.71 -16.76
N PRO A 87 -15.70 -3.67 -17.91
CA PRO A 87 -16.51 -4.79 -18.42
C PRO A 87 -15.69 -6.08 -18.56
N LYS A 88 -16.30 -7.23 -18.29
CA LYS A 88 -15.63 -8.55 -18.30
C LYS A 88 -14.81 -8.83 -19.59
N ARG A 89 -15.30 -8.35 -20.73
CA ARG A 89 -14.66 -8.55 -22.05
C ARG A 89 -13.35 -7.78 -22.19
N GLU A 90 -13.19 -6.65 -21.49
CA GLU A 90 -12.07 -5.72 -21.64
C GLU A 90 -11.13 -5.72 -20.43
N ARG A 91 -11.39 -6.61 -19.43
CA ARG A 91 -10.60 -6.64 -18.19
C ARG A 91 -9.12 -6.84 -18.39
N ALA A 92 -8.70 -7.67 -19.35
CA ALA A 92 -7.27 -7.89 -19.63
C ALA A 92 -6.57 -6.59 -20.05
N VAL A 93 -7.22 -5.80 -20.93
CA VAL A 93 -6.70 -4.49 -21.35
C VAL A 93 -6.75 -3.50 -20.19
N GLY A 94 -7.85 -3.47 -19.43
CA GLY A 94 -8.00 -2.62 -18.24
C GLY A 94 -6.91 -2.86 -17.21
N TYR A 95 -6.61 -4.11 -16.90
CA TYR A 95 -5.49 -4.46 -16.01
C TYR A 95 -4.14 -4.05 -16.60
N GLY A 96 -3.91 -4.25 -17.90
CA GLY A 96 -2.66 -3.84 -18.56
C GLY A 96 -2.42 -2.33 -18.45
N ILE A 97 -3.44 -1.51 -18.68
CA ILE A 97 -3.35 -0.04 -18.53
C ILE A 97 -3.08 0.34 -17.08
N PHE A 98 -3.83 -0.27 -16.14
CA PHE A 98 -3.67 -0.01 -14.71
C PHE A 98 -2.26 -0.39 -14.23
N GLU A 99 -1.79 -1.60 -14.51
CA GLU A 99 -0.47 -2.09 -14.07
C GLU A 99 0.68 -1.27 -14.70
N THR A 100 0.51 -0.81 -15.94
CA THR A 100 1.49 0.07 -16.59
C THR A 100 1.57 1.42 -15.85
N GLY A 101 0.43 2.04 -15.58
CA GLY A 101 0.37 3.29 -14.83
C GLY A 101 0.91 3.15 -13.40
N PHE A 102 0.55 2.05 -12.73
CA PHE A 102 1.05 1.71 -11.40
C PHE A 102 2.57 1.50 -11.41
N GLY A 103 3.10 0.73 -12.36
CA GLY A 103 4.54 0.48 -12.50
C GLY A 103 5.35 1.75 -12.77
N VAL A 104 4.86 2.64 -13.65
CA VAL A 104 5.50 3.95 -13.90
C VAL A 104 5.48 4.82 -12.64
N SER A 105 4.37 4.87 -11.93
CA SER A 105 4.25 5.63 -10.68
C SER A 105 5.17 5.07 -9.58
N TRP A 106 5.26 3.74 -9.49
CA TRP A 106 6.19 3.05 -8.59
C TRP A 106 7.65 3.37 -8.90
N PHE A 107 8.03 3.35 -10.18
CA PHE A 107 9.38 3.69 -10.62
C PHE A 107 9.74 5.13 -10.24
N ILE A 108 8.86 6.10 -10.59
CA ILE A 108 9.09 7.52 -10.26
C ILE A 108 9.17 7.72 -8.75
N GLY A 109 8.24 7.13 -8.00
CA GLY A 109 8.21 7.19 -6.53
C GLY A 109 9.48 6.63 -5.90
N SER A 110 9.92 5.44 -6.32
CA SER A 110 11.14 4.80 -5.83
C SER A 110 12.38 5.62 -6.15
N PHE A 111 12.47 6.19 -7.35
CA PHE A 111 13.57 7.05 -7.75
C PHE A 111 13.65 8.33 -6.90
N LEU A 112 12.52 8.99 -6.68
CA LEU A 112 12.44 10.19 -5.84
C LEU A 112 12.77 9.88 -4.38
N LEU A 113 12.26 8.78 -3.85
CA LEU A 113 12.56 8.34 -2.48
C LEU A 113 14.05 7.97 -2.33
N GLY A 114 14.68 7.40 -3.36
CA GLY A 114 16.14 7.15 -3.36
C GLY A 114 16.94 8.44 -3.23
N ILE A 115 16.63 9.47 -4.03
CA ILE A 115 17.28 10.79 -3.92
C ILE A 115 17.07 11.40 -2.53
N LEU A 116 15.86 11.32 -2.00
CA LEU A 116 15.54 11.85 -0.68
C LEU A 116 16.24 11.09 0.44
N TYR A 117 16.43 9.77 0.28
CA TYR A 117 17.17 8.95 1.23
C TYR A 117 18.62 9.41 1.36
N ASP A 118 19.30 9.68 0.24
CA ASP A 118 20.67 10.17 0.22
C ASP A 118 20.79 11.58 0.82
N ALA A 119 19.76 12.41 0.66
CA ALA A 119 19.74 13.77 1.20
C ALA A 119 19.39 13.79 2.69
N SER A 120 18.34 13.09 3.11
CA SER A 120 17.89 13.02 4.51
C SER A 120 16.79 11.98 4.69
N ILE A 121 17.06 11.00 5.55
CA ILE A 121 16.08 9.97 5.94
C ILE A 121 14.80 10.59 6.52
N LEU A 122 14.95 11.68 7.30
CA LEU A 122 13.79 12.36 7.92
C LEU A 122 12.88 12.98 6.87
N TRP A 123 13.44 13.67 5.87
CA TRP A 123 12.66 14.26 4.77
C TRP A 123 12.02 13.17 3.92
N MET A 124 12.72 12.09 3.62
CA MET A 124 12.16 10.94 2.90
C MET A 124 10.95 10.36 3.66
N ALA A 125 11.08 10.12 4.97
CA ALA A 125 10.01 9.58 5.79
C ALA A 125 8.81 10.53 5.88
N ALA A 126 9.06 11.83 6.05
CA ALA A 126 8.01 12.84 6.13
C ALA A 126 7.24 12.98 4.81
N ILE A 127 7.95 13.04 3.68
CA ILE A 127 7.32 13.15 2.35
C ILE A 127 6.54 11.88 2.02
N SER A 128 7.08 10.69 2.32
CA SER A 128 6.37 9.42 2.13
C SER A 128 5.06 9.38 2.94
N ALA A 129 5.10 9.77 4.20
CA ALA A 129 3.92 9.83 5.06
C ALA A 129 2.90 10.87 4.56
N LEU A 130 3.36 12.06 4.12
CA LEU A 130 2.49 13.10 3.57
C LEU A 130 1.79 12.65 2.28
N MET A 131 2.50 11.96 1.38
CA MET A 131 1.93 11.42 0.15
C MET A 131 0.85 10.36 0.45
N GLN A 132 1.08 9.49 1.43
CA GLN A 132 0.08 8.53 1.88
C GLN A 132 -1.13 9.23 2.50
N ALA A 133 -0.91 10.23 3.38
CA ALA A 133 -1.98 11.02 3.97
C ALA A 133 -2.81 11.74 2.91
N ALA A 134 -2.17 12.29 1.87
CA ALA A 134 -2.84 12.96 0.77
C ALA A 134 -3.72 12.00 -0.08
N ALA A 135 -3.40 10.72 -0.14
CA ALA A 135 -4.21 9.72 -0.85
C ALA A 135 -5.52 9.38 -0.11
N VAL A 136 -5.55 9.48 1.22
CA VAL A 136 -6.70 9.09 2.05
C VAL A 136 -8.01 9.81 1.67
N PRO A 137 -8.04 11.16 1.50
CA PRO A 137 -9.26 11.86 1.10
C PRO A 137 -9.84 11.36 -0.23
N PHE A 138 -8.98 11.01 -1.19
CA PHE A 138 -9.43 10.49 -2.49
C PHE A 138 -10.19 9.17 -2.35
N PHE A 139 -9.71 8.28 -1.47
CA PHE A 139 -10.40 7.00 -1.20
C PHE A 139 -11.76 7.21 -0.52
N PHE A 140 -11.88 8.16 0.39
CA PHE A 140 -13.17 8.49 1.00
C PHE A 140 -14.14 9.15 0.03
N LEU A 141 -13.67 10.03 -0.84
CA LEU A 141 -14.52 10.71 -1.82
C LEU A 141 -15.09 9.73 -2.86
N THR A 142 -14.25 8.82 -3.38
CA THR A 142 -14.68 7.78 -4.32
C THR A 142 -15.64 6.76 -3.69
N GLY A 143 -15.47 6.43 -2.42
CA GLY A 143 -16.39 5.56 -1.69
C GLY A 143 -17.80 6.14 -1.54
N ARG A 144 -17.91 7.44 -1.32
CA ARG A 144 -19.19 8.13 -1.20
C ARG A 144 -19.97 8.21 -2.52
N GLN A 145 -19.28 8.31 -3.65
CA GLN A 145 -19.94 8.36 -4.96
C GLN A 145 -20.60 7.04 -5.33
N LYS A 146 -19.97 5.91 -5.04
CA LYS A 146 -20.56 4.59 -5.33
C LYS A 146 -21.87 4.36 -4.58
N HIS A 147 -21.94 4.76 -3.33
CA HIS A 147 -23.16 4.62 -2.51
C HIS A 147 -24.33 5.49 -3.01
N ARG A 148 -24.08 6.61 -3.69
CA ARG A 148 -25.11 7.47 -4.27
C ARG A 148 -25.69 6.95 -5.59
N LEU A 149 -24.98 6.06 -6.29
CA LEU A 149 -25.42 5.51 -7.57
C LEU A 149 -26.18 4.18 -7.40
N GLU A 150 -26.15 3.60 -6.21
CA GLU A 150 -26.86 2.36 -5.86
C GLU A 150 -28.21 2.62 -5.12
N VAL A 151 -28.53 3.89 -4.85
CA VAL A 151 -29.82 4.37 -4.32
C VAL A 151 -30.62 5.08 -5.41
#